data_8b3a4301db62ea98194d51857d13d111
#
_entry.id   8b3a4301db62ea98194d51857d13d111
#
_cell.length_a   1.000
_cell.length_b   1.000
_cell.length_c   1.000
_cell.angle_alpha   90.00
_cell.angle_beta   90.00
_cell.angle_gamma   90.00
#
_symmetry.space_group_name_H-M   'P 1'
#
loop_
_entity.id
_entity.type
_entity.pdbx_description
1 polymer ?
#
loop_
_entity_poly.entity_id
_entity_poly.type
_entity_poly.pdbx_seq_one_letter_code
_entity_poly.pdbx_strand_id
1 'polypeptide(L)'
;EDLISDPLNEEGDMPVPELVHRYPDRVLLMINNQCPIVCRFCTRKRKIGFPGIVTRETLRQGIEYIRNHTEIRDVIMSGGDPLLVPDKELDRILAELRSIPHLEIIRIGTRVPGTLPARITENLCSILKKYHPLYFNMHFNHPRELTLEVEKGCAMLADIGIPLGSQTVLLKGVNDDSATMKEL
;
A
#
# COMPACT_ATOMS: atom_id res chain seq x y z
N GLU A 1 25.95 11.31 -10.90
CA GLU A 1 25.74 9.93 -10.45
C GLU A 1 24.39 9.46 -10.99
N ASP A 2 24.40 8.43 -11.84
CA ASP A 2 23.17 7.83 -12.36
C ASP A 2 22.44 7.14 -11.22
N LEU A 3 21.23 7.59 -10.94
CA LEU A 3 20.38 6.97 -9.94
C LEU A 3 20.00 5.54 -10.39
N ILE A 4 20.23 4.56 -9.52
CA ILE A 4 19.82 3.18 -9.77
C ILE A 4 18.30 3.14 -9.98
N SER A 5 17.87 2.61 -11.12
CA SER A 5 16.44 2.57 -11.50
C SER A 5 15.61 1.66 -10.59
N ASP A 6 16.21 0.56 -10.09
CA ASP A 6 15.62 -0.36 -9.11
C ASP A 6 16.51 -0.49 -7.89
N PRO A 7 16.48 0.48 -6.95
CA PRO A 7 17.38 0.51 -5.80
C PRO A 7 17.18 -0.65 -4.82
N LEU A 8 16.05 -1.33 -4.90
CA LEU A 8 15.72 -2.46 -4.03
C LEU A 8 15.85 -3.81 -4.75
N ASN A 9 16.22 -3.83 -6.03
CA ASN A 9 16.25 -5.04 -6.86
C ASN A 9 14.94 -5.86 -6.79
N GLU A 10 13.81 -5.15 -6.84
CA GLU A 10 12.48 -5.79 -6.75
C GLU A 10 12.21 -6.70 -7.94
N GLU A 11 12.71 -6.32 -9.13
CA GLU A 11 12.53 -7.12 -10.35
C GLU A 11 13.23 -8.48 -10.28
N GLY A 12 14.35 -8.55 -9.56
CA GLY A 12 15.05 -9.82 -9.30
C GLY A 12 14.29 -10.78 -8.39
N ASP A 13 13.38 -10.24 -7.57
CA ASP A 13 12.57 -11.01 -6.62
C ASP A 13 11.11 -11.21 -7.09
N MET A 14 10.81 -10.96 -8.38
CA MET A 14 9.49 -11.14 -8.96
C MET A 14 9.35 -12.51 -9.64
N PRO A 15 8.75 -13.52 -8.99
CA PRO A 15 8.46 -14.81 -9.61
C PRO A 15 7.37 -14.73 -10.68
N VAL A 16 6.47 -13.75 -10.54
CA VAL A 16 5.45 -13.39 -11.54
C VAL A 16 5.37 -11.86 -11.61
N PRO A 17 4.90 -11.28 -12.73
CA PRO A 17 4.82 -9.84 -12.88
C PRO A 17 4.09 -9.15 -11.73
N GLU A 18 4.67 -8.06 -11.24
CA GLU A 18 4.11 -7.16 -10.24
C GLU A 18 3.86 -7.79 -8.84
N LEU A 19 4.48 -8.95 -8.57
CA LEU A 19 4.53 -9.56 -7.25
C LEU A 19 5.99 -9.76 -6.82
N VAL A 20 6.39 -9.17 -5.70
CA VAL A 20 7.73 -9.32 -5.11
C VAL A 20 7.67 -10.33 -3.97
N HIS A 21 8.46 -11.40 -4.06
CA HIS A 21 8.57 -12.46 -3.05
C HIS A 21 10.01 -12.58 -2.53
N ARG A 22 10.39 -11.69 -1.63
CA ARG A 22 11.75 -11.64 -1.04
C ARG A 22 11.86 -12.44 0.26
N TYR A 23 10.79 -12.50 1.03
CA TYR A 23 10.74 -13.15 2.35
C TYR A 23 9.90 -14.42 2.29
N PRO A 24 10.27 -15.48 3.04
CA PRO A 24 9.62 -16.79 2.88
C PRO A 24 8.11 -16.78 3.09
N ASP A 25 7.61 -15.93 4.00
CA ASP A 25 6.23 -15.96 4.49
C ASP A 25 5.37 -14.77 4.03
N ARG A 26 5.93 -13.87 3.21
CA ARG A 26 5.24 -12.64 2.82
C ARG A 26 5.60 -12.14 1.44
N VAL A 27 4.65 -11.51 0.79
CA VAL A 27 4.82 -10.92 -0.52
C VAL A 27 4.31 -9.48 -0.57
N LEU A 28 4.81 -8.74 -1.56
CA LEU A 28 4.25 -7.46 -1.95
C LEU A 28 3.56 -7.64 -3.30
N LEU A 29 2.26 -7.35 -3.34
CA LEU A 29 1.44 -7.40 -4.55
C LEU A 29 1.13 -5.99 -5.02
N MET A 30 1.56 -5.64 -6.21
CA MET A 30 1.21 -4.37 -6.84
C MET A 30 -0.15 -4.48 -7.50
N ILE A 31 -1.13 -3.73 -6.98
CA ILE A 31 -2.52 -3.75 -7.47
C ILE A 31 -2.88 -2.53 -8.33
N ASN A 32 -1.98 -1.56 -8.38
CA ASN A 32 -2.14 -0.30 -9.10
C ASN A 32 -0.77 0.35 -9.30
N ASN A 33 -0.63 1.19 -10.32
CA ASN A 33 0.58 1.97 -10.56
C ASN A 33 0.34 3.48 -10.65
N GLN A 34 -0.79 3.94 -10.09
CA GLN A 34 -1.12 5.36 -9.99
C GLN A 34 -0.98 5.85 -8.55
N CYS A 35 -0.53 7.09 -8.39
CA CYS A 35 -0.44 7.77 -7.11
C CYS A 35 -1.06 9.16 -7.22
N PRO A 36 -1.66 9.70 -6.13
CA PRO A 36 -2.14 11.07 -6.12
C PRO A 36 -1.00 12.09 -6.25
N ILE A 37 0.18 11.72 -5.75
CA ILE A 37 1.44 12.46 -5.93
C ILE A 37 2.59 11.48 -6.16
N VAL A 38 3.63 11.91 -6.88
CA VAL A 38 4.87 11.14 -7.04
C VAL A 38 5.88 11.59 -5.99
N CYS A 39 6.15 10.70 -5.02
CA CYS A 39 7.11 10.97 -3.95
C CYS A 39 8.53 11.11 -4.51
N ARG A 40 9.29 12.12 -4.03
CA ARG A 40 10.70 12.30 -4.41
C ARG A 40 11.56 11.05 -4.11
N PHE A 41 11.29 10.37 -3.01
CA PHE A 41 11.99 9.20 -2.51
C PHE A 41 11.37 7.87 -2.97
N CYS A 42 10.43 7.87 -3.94
CA CYS A 42 9.78 6.65 -4.40
C CYS A 42 10.79 5.70 -5.04
N THR A 43 10.85 4.48 -4.54
CA THR A 43 11.72 3.40 -5.07
C THR A 43 11.18 2.79 -6.35
N ARG A 44 9.90 3.05 -6.67
CA ARG A 44 9.18 2.50 -7.85
C ARG A 44 8.84 3.56 -8.90
N LYS A 45 9.55 4.70 -8.94
CA LYS A 45 9.29 5.78 -9.92
C LYS A 45 9.23 5.27 -11.36
N ARG A 46 10.06 4.27 -11.69
CA ARG A 46 10.13 3.66 -13.02
C ARG A 46 8.82 2.98 -13.45
N LYS A 47 7.93 2.66 -12.49
CA LYS A 47 6.65 1.98 -12.75
C LYS A 47 5.43 2.91 -12.60
N ILE A 48 5.57 4.03 -11.90
CA ILE A 48 4.45 4.91 -11.57
C ILE A 48 3.97 5.70 -12.80
N GLY A 49 2.67 5.61 -13.09
CA GLY A 49 2.02 6.34 -14.19
C GLY A 49 2.19 5.72 -15.58
N PHE A 50 3.00 4.67 -15.74
CA PHE A 50 3.16 4.01 -17.04
C PHE A 50 2.00 3.05 -17.33
N PRO A 51 1.34 3.13 -18.49
CA PRO A 51 0.23 2.23 -18.84
C PRO A 51 0.69 0.78 -19.00
N GLY A 52 -0.19 -0.16 -18.67
CA GLY A 52 0.01 -1.58 -18.96
C GLY A 52 0.91 -2.33 -17.98
N ILE A 53 1.47 -1.67 -16.95
CA ILE A 53 2.31 -2.34 -15.94
C ILE A 53 1.44 -3.22 -15.05
N VAL A 54 0.43 -2.64 -14.39
CA VAL A 54 -0.54 -3.41 -13.60
C VAL A 54 -1.80 -3.61 -14.43
N THR A 55 -2.12 -4.86 -14.72
CA THR A 55 -3.27 -5.28 -15.52
C THR A 55 -4.11 -6.29 -14.73
N ARG A 56 -5.31 -6.60 -15.22
CA ARG A 56 -6.10 -7.69 -14.64
C ARG A 56 -5.37 -9.03 -14.70
N GLU A 57 -4.60 -9.24 -15.74
CA GLU A 57 -3.86 -10.50 -15.93
C GLU A 57 -2.69 -10.60 -14.94
N THR A 58 -1.87 -9.56 -14.79
CA THR A 58 -0.77 -9.56 -13.82
C THR A 58 -1.29 -9.72 -12.39
N LEU A 59 -2.43 -9.08 -12.06
CA LEU A 59 -3.08 -9.23 -10.76
C LEU A 59 -3.59 -10.67 -10.54
N ARG A 60 -4.22 -11.28 -11.55
CA ARG A 60 -4.66 -12.67 -11.50
C ARG A 60 -3.49 -13.62 -11.27
N GLN A 61 -2.39 -13.44 -11.99
CA GLN A 61 -1.16 -14.25 -11.81
C GLN A 61 -0.59 -14.09 -10.39
N GLY A 62 -0.56 -12.88 -9.86
CA GLY A 62 -0.09 -12.62 -8.50
C GLY A 62 -0.97 -13.30 -7.44
N ILE A 63 -2.29 -13.21 -7.54
CA ILE A 63 -3.22 -13.87 -6.61
C ILE A 63 -3.12 -15.40 -6.73
N GLU A 64 -3.00 -15.93 -7.94
CA GLU A 64 -2.82 -17.36 -8.16
C GLU A 64 -1.49 -17.87 -7.60
N TYR A 65 -0.42 -17.09 -7.75
CA TYR A 65 0.86 -17.39 -7.12
C TYR A 65 0.72 -17.50 -5.60
N ILE A 66 0.08 -16.52 -4.95
CA ILE A 66 -0.17 -16.56 -3.50
C ILE A 66 -0.99 -17.81 -3.12
N ARG A 67 -2.01 -18.14 -3.90
CA ARG A 67 -2.87 -19.30 -3.66
C ARG A 67 -2.11 -20.62 -3.69
N ASN A 68 -1.10 -20.75 -4.55
CA ASN A 68 -0.31 -21.96 -4.75
C ASN A 68 0.91 -22.07 -3.82
N HIS A 69 1.21 -21.02 -3.04
CA HIS A 69 2.34 -20.98 -2.10
C HIS A 69 1.85 -20.84 -0.67
N THR A 70 1.60 -22.00 -0.04
CA THR A 70 0.94 -22.06 1.29
C THR A 70 1.79 -21.52 2.43
N GLU A 71 3.07 -21.31 2.23
CA GLU A 71 3.98 -20.62 3.15
C GLU A 71 3.71 -19.12 3.25
N ILE A 72 3.07 -18.51 2.24
CA ILE A 72 2.74 -17.08 2.23
C ILE A 72 1.52 -16.83 3.11
N ARG A 73 1.74 -16.27 4.29
CA ARG A 73 0.68 -15.90 5.22
C ARG A 73 0.36 -14.40 5.25
N ASP A 74 1.20 -13.56 4.63
CA ASP A 74 1.13 -12.10 4.71
C ASP A 74 1.29 -11.47 3.33
N VAL A 75 0.35 -10.62 2.94
CA VAL A 75 0.42 -9.85 1.71
C VAL A 75 0.37 -8.36 2.00
N ILE A 76 1.30 -7.60 1.39
CA ILE A 76 1.27 -6.14 1.35
C ILE A 76 0.72 -5.70 0.00
N MET A 77 -0.46 -5.14 -0.02
CA MET A 77 -1.01 -4.47 -1.19
C MET A 77 -0.33 -3.12 -1.35
N SER A 78 0.26 -2.88 -2.52
CA SER A 78 1.06 -1.69 -2.82
C SER A 78 1.06 -1.41 -4.34
N GLY A 79 2.17 -0.88 -4.86
CA GLY A 79 2.38 -0.55 -6.27
C GLY A 79 2.58 0.93 -6.43
N GLY A 80 1.59 1.63 -7.01
CA GLY A 80 1.27 3.03 -6.76
C GLY A 80 0.58 3.13 -5.40
N ASP A 81 -0.54 3.81 -5.32
CA ASP A 81 -1.31 3.83 -4.08
C ASP A 81 -2.56 2.94 -4.20
N PRO A 82 -2.68 1.88 -3.40
CA PRO A 82 -3.81 0.94 -3.47
C PRO A 82 -5.18 1.58 -3.32
N LEU A 83 -5.28 2.67 -2.57
CA LEU A 83 -6.56 3.35 -2.35
C LEU A 83 -7.05 4.17 -3.55
N LEU A 84 -6.24 4.31 -4.61
CA LEU A 84 -6.70 4.87 -5.89
C LEU A 84 -7.45 3.86 -6.76
N VAL A 85 -7.40 2.58 -6.41
CA VAL A 85 -8.24 1.57 -7.06
C VAL A 85 -9.71 1.88 -6.78
N PRO A 86 -10.59 1.84 -7.79
CA PRO A 86 -12.03 2.05 -7.58
C PRO A 86 -12.61 1.07 -6.54
N ASP A 87 -13.56 1.53 -5.75
CA ASP A 87 -14.16 0.78 -4.64
C ASP A 87 -14.59 -0.63 -5.01
N LYS A 88 -15.29 -0.78 -6.13
CA LYS A 88 -15.77 -2.08 -6.63
C LYS A 88 -14.62 -3.05 -6.94
N GLU A 89 -13.52 -2.54 -7.50
CA GLU A 89 -12.37 -3.36 -7.85
C GLU A 89 -11.56 -3.71 -6.60
N LEU A 90 -11.42 -2.77 -5.65
CA LEU A 90 -10.80 -3.02 -4.36
C LEU A 90 -11.56 -4.09 -3.56
N ASP A 91 -12.90 -4.00 -3.53
CA ASP A 91 -13.79 -5.02 -2.91
C ASP A 91 -13.53 -6.41 -3.51
N ARG A 92 -13.44 -6.51 -4.86
CA ARG A 92 -13.14 -7.77 -5.57
C ARG A 92 -11.77 -8.32 -5.20
N ILE A 93 -10.72 -7.49 -5.21
CA ILE A 93 -9.36 -7.93 -4.89
C ILE A 93 -9.28 -8.43 -3.44
N LEU A 94 -9.86 -7.69 -2.50
CA LEU A 94 -9.86 -8.07 -1.09
C LEU A 94 -10.65 -9.37 -0.87
N ALA A 95 -11.78 -9.56 -1.57
CA ALA A 95 -12.55 -10.81 -1.51
C ALA A 95 -11.74 -12.01 -2.02
N GLU A 96 -11.04 -11.86 -3.14
CA GLU A 96 -10.18 -12.91 -3.69
C GLU A 96 -9.03 -13.27 -2.76
N LEU A 97 -8.34 -12.27 -2.19
CA LEU A 97 -7.27 -12.51 -1.23
C LEU A 97 -7.79 -13.21 0.04
N ARG A 98 -8.92 -12.76 0.60
CA ARG A 98 -9.54 -13.39 1.79
C ARG A 98 -10.08 -14.80 1.53
N SER A 99 -10.32 -15.18 0.28
CA SER A 99 -10.70 -16.54 -0.06
C SER A 99 -9.53 -17.54 0.04
N ILE A 100 -8.29 -17.08 0.22
CA ILE A 100 -7.10 -17.92 0.34
C ILE A 100 -6.95 -18.36 1.80
N PRO A 101 -7.09 -19.67 2.14
CA PRO A 101 -7.20 -20.13 3.53
C PRO A 101 -5.97 -19.85 4.40
N HIS A 102 -4.77 -19.89 3.83
CA HIS A 102 -3.51 -19.71 4.55
C HIS A 102 -3.10 -18.24 4.67
N LEU A 103 -3.80 -17.32 3.99
CA LEU A 103 -3.48 -15.90 4.05
C LEU A 103 -4.10 -15.27 5.31
N GLU A 104 -3.26 -15.05 6.32
CA GLU A 104 -3.67 -14.53 7.62
C GLU A 104 -3.77 -13.01 7.64
N ILE A 105 -2.77 -12.33 7.04
CA ILE A 105 -2.55 -10.89 7.15
C ILE A 105 -2.65 -10.23 5.78
N ILE A 106 -3.49 -9.19 5.68
CA ILE A 106 -3.50 -8.27 4.54
C ILE A 106 -3.13 -6.89 5.06
N ARG A 107 -2.10 -6.29 4.46
CA ARG A 107 -1.65 -4.93 4.75
C ARG A 107 -1.83 -4.04 3.54
N ILE A 108 -2.21 -2.80 3.75
CA ILE A 108 -2.32 -1.77 2.71
C ILE A 108 -1.29 -0.69 2.99
N GLY A 109 -0.32 -0.54 2.09
CA GLY A 109 0.66 0.54 2.13
C GLY A 109 0.13 1.74 1.36
N THR A 110 -0.17 2.86 2.02
CA THR A 110 -0.82 4.01 1.37
C THR A 110 -0.31 5.35 1.89
N ARG A 111 -0.33 6.34 1.01
CA ARG A 111 -0.13 7.75 1.36
C ARG A 111 -1.39 8.60 1.15
N VAL A 112 -2.47 7.98 0.67
CA VAL A 112 -3.74 8.65 0.41
C VAL A 112 -4.29 9.41 1.61
N PRO A 113 -4.25 8.92 2.86
CA PRO A 113 -4.72 9.71 3.99
C PRO A 113 -4.08 11.09 4.09
N GLY A 114 -2.76 11.20 3.84
CA GLY A 114 -2.03 12.46 3.87
C GLY A 114 -2.08 13.29 2.59
N THR A 115 -2.45 12.70 1.44
CA THR A 115 -2.35 13.36 0.13
C THR A 115 -3.69 13.56 -0.56
N LEU A 116 -4.69 12.75 -0.21
CA LEU A 116 -6.04 12.81 -0.75
C LEU A 116 -7.05 12.31 0.31
N PRO A 117 -7.16 12.97 1.47
CA PRO A 117 -8.00 12.50 2.59
C PRO A 117 -9.48 12.34 2.19
N ALA A 118 -9.98 13.12 1.24
CA ALA A 118 -11.35 13.00 0.72
C ALA A 118 -11.66 11.63 0.08
N ARG A 119 -10.63 10.82 -0.23
CA ARG A 119 -10.81 9.43 -0.71
C ARG A 119 -11.28 8.48 0.41
N ILE A 120 -11.06 8.83 1.67
CA ILE A 120 -11.54 8.05 2.81
C ILE A 120 -13.01 8.39 3.03
N THR A 121 -13.87 7.57 2.45
CA THR A 121 -15.34 7.75 2.49
C THR A 121 -16.00 6.67 3.34
N GLU A 122 -17.22 6.89 3.78
CA GLU A 122 -18.03 5.88 4.47
C GLU A 122 -18.21 4.60 3.63
N ASN A 123 -18.36 4.74 2.31
CA ASN A 123 -18.47 3.61 1.41
C ASN A 123 -17.17 2.79 1.40
N LEU A 124 -16.00 3.43 1.28
CA LEU A 124 -14.71 2.74 1.38
C LEU A 124 -14.58 2.03 2.73
N CYS A 125 -14.88 2.71 3.83
CA CYS A 125 -14.83 2.13 5.18
C CYS A 125 -15.75 0.89 5.30
N SER A 126 -16.96 0.97 4.75
CA SER A 126 -17.90 -0.16 4.73
C SER A 126 -17.38 -1.37 3.94
N ILE A 127 -16.65 -1.14 2.86
CA ILE A 127 -15.98 -2.20 2.10
C ILE A 127 -14.83 -2.81 2.93
N LEU A 128 -13.92 -1.99 3.42
CA LEU A 128 -12.74 -2.45 4.16
C LEU A 128 -13.13 -3.27 5.40
N LYS A 129 -14.19 -2.88 6.09
CA LYS A 129 -14.71 -3.56 7.29
C LYS A 129 -15.07 -5.04 7.05
N LYS A 130 -15.39 -5.44 5.83
CA LYS A 130 -15.75 -6.84 5.49
C LYS A 130 -14.55 -7.79 5.56
N TYR A 131 -13.31 -7.27 5.45
CA TYR A 131 -12.11 -8.07 5.16
C TYR A 131 -11.09 -8.09 6.30
N HIS A 132 -11.53 -7.89 7.53
CA HIS A 132 -10.64 -8.04 8.70
C HIS A 132 -10.01 -9.45 8.80
N PRO A 133 -8.79 -9.53 9.35
CA PRO A 133 -7.93 -8.44 9.83
C PRO A 133 -7.21 -7.71 8.69
N LEU A 134 -7.40 -6.39 8.60
CA LEU A 134 -6.65 -5.50 7.71
C LEU A 134 -5.74 -4.59 8.54
N TYR A 135 -4.57 -4.26 8.00
CA TYR A 135 -3.62 -3.33 8.61
C TYR A 135 -3.25 -2.24 7.62
N PHE A 136 -3.18 -1.01 8.07
CA PHE A 136 -2.76 0.10 7.23
C PHE A 136 -1.36 0.58 7.65
N ASN A 137 -0.43 0.61 6.70
CA ASN A 137 0.85 1.27 6.81
C ASN A 137 0.76 2.61 6.07
N MET A 138 0.52 3.67 6.82
CA MET A 138 0.36 5.01 6.26
C MET A 138 1.70 5.74 6.17
N HIS A 139 1.88 6.56 5.14
CA HIS A 139 3.06 7.39 4.97
C HIS A 139 2.77 8.84 5.33
N PHE A 140 3.31 9.27 6.47
CA PHE A 140 3.42 10.67 6.88
C PHE A 140 4.89 10.99 7.10
N ASN A 141 5.35 12.11 6.57
CA ASN A 141 6.76 12.50 6.66
C ASN A 141 6.98 13.86 7.32
N HIS A 142 5.91 14.60 7.63
CA HIS A 142 6.01 15.90 8.30
C HIS A 142 4.69 16.23 9.01
N PRO A 143 4.71 16.87 10.19
CA PRO A 143 3.51 17.28 10.93
C PRO A 143 2.53 18.14 10.11
N ARG A 144 3.02 18.93 9.16
CA ARG A 144 2.17 19.72 8.23
C ARG A 144 1.25 18.85 7.35
N GLU A 145 1.49 17.56 7.25
CA GLU A 145 0.59 16.64 6.55
C GLU A 145 -0.64 16.28 7.38
N LEU A 146 -0.60 16.53 8.70
CA LEU A 146 -1.65 16.18 9.66
C LEU A 146 -2.68 17.32 9.77
N THR A 147 -3.55 17.44 8.77
CA THR A 147 -4.67 18.40 8.77
C THR A 147 -5.90 17.79 9.45
N LEU A 148 -6.92 18.60 9.72
CA LEU A 148 -8.20 18.14 10.28
C LEU A 148 -8.89 17.11 9.38
N GLU A 149 -8.77 17.23 8.06
CA GLU A 149 -9.30 16.26 7.11
C GLU A 149 -8.57 14.92 7.18
N VAL A 150 -7.25 14.95 7.39
CA VAL A 150 -6.42 13.75 7.59
C VAL A 150 -6.79 13.07 8.89
N GLU A 151 -6.91 13.84 9.98
CA GLU A 151 -7.33 13.33 11.29
C GLU A 151 -8.70 12.63 11.19
N LYS A 152 -9.68 13.28 10.55
CA LYS A 152 -11.00 12.69 10.29
C LYS A 152 -10.91 11.40 9.50
N GLY A 153 -10.14 11.36 8.41
CA GLY A 153 -9.97 10.16 7.59
C GLY A 153 -9.32 9.01 8.38
N CYS A 154 -8.29 9.31 9.18
CA CYS A 154 -7.66 8.33 10.05
C CYS A 154 -8.62 7.81 11.14
N ALA A 155 -9.41 8.69 11.75
CA ALA A 155 -10.44 8.30 12.73
C ALA A 155 -11.46 7.35 12.09
N MET A 156 -11.97 7.65 10.90
CA MET A 156 -12.91 6.78 10.18
C MET A 156 -12.34 5.37 9.95
N LEU A 157 -11.05 5.25 9.62
CA LEU A 157 -10.38 3.95 9.46
C LEU A 157 -10.19 3.23 10.80
N ALA A 158 -9.82 3.95 11.85
CA ALA A 158 -9.66 3.41 13.19
C ALA A 158 -10.99 2.92 13.78
N ASP A 159 -12.05 3.68 13.59
CA ASP A 159 -13.40 3.38 14.12
C ASP A 159 -14.01 2.10 13.53
N ILE A 160 -13.60 1.70 12.34
CA ILE A 160 -13.98 0.41 11.77
C ILE A 160 -13.04 -0.74 12.20
N GLY A 161 -12.10 -0.48 13.12
CA GLY A 161 -11.22 -1.49 13.72
C GLY A 161 -9.95 -1.80 12.92
N ILE A 162 -9.49 -0.90 12.05
CA ILE A 162 -8.23 -1.08 11.31
C ILE A 162 -7.07 -0.53 12.15
N PRO A 163 -6.08 -1.36 12.51
CA PRO A 163 -4.82 -0.88 13.08
C PRO A 163 -4.07 0.00 12.08
N LEU A 164 -3.70 1.20 12.51
CA LEU A 164 -2.99 2.19 11.72
C LEU A 164 -1.53 2.27 12.19
N GLY A 165 -0.61 2.01 11.29
CA GLY A 165 0.83 2.18 11.49
C GLY A 165 1.38 3.32 10.65
N SER A 166 2.37 4.04 11.15
CA SER A 166 3.11 5.04 10.37
C SER A 166 4.39 4.44 9.81
N GLN A 167 4.62 4.68 8.53
CA GLN A 167 5.87 4.35 7.84
C GLN A 167 6.49 5.65 7.33
N THR A 168 7.30 6.27 8.16
CA THR A 168 7.94 7.56 7.89
C THR A 168 9.31 7.37 7.23
N VAL A 169 9.57 8.10 6.17
CA VAL A 169 10.90 8.17 5.55
C VAL A 169 11.67 9.33 6.16
N LEU A 170 12.86 9.08 6.71
CA LEU A 170 13.73 10.13 7.20
C LEU A 170 14.34 10.91 6.02
N LEU A 171 14.01 12.19 5.94
CA LEU A 171 14.36 13.08 4.84
C LEU A 171 15.22 14.23 5.35
N LYS A 172 16.47 14.30 4.87
CA LYS A 172 17.40 15.36 5.25
C LYS A 172 16.82 16.75 4.98
N GLY A 173 16.85 17.62 5.99
CA GLY A 173 16.35 18.98 5.94
C GLY A 173 14.81 19.09 5.89
N VAL A 174 14.09 18.00 6.17
CA VAL A 174 12.61 17.95 6.22
C VAL A 174 12.11 17.47 7.58
N ASN A 175 12.57 16.30 8.03
CA ASN A 175 12.14 15.68 9.27
C ASN A 175 13.28 14.95 10.00
N ASP A 176 14.53 15.32 9.71
CA ASP A 176 15.72 14.72 10.29
C ASP A 176 16.15 15.36 11.63
N ASP A 177 15.21 16.02 12.30
CA ASP A 177 15.39 16.56 13.64
C ASP A 177 14.38 15.99 14.63
N SER A 178 14.77 15.94 15.92
CA SER A 178 13.99 15.30 16.96
C SER A 178 12.68 16.05 17.30
N ALA A 179 12.62 17.37 17.08
CA ALA A 179 11.42 18.14 17.38
C ALA A 179 10.32 17.83 16.37
N THR A 180 10.64 17.87 15.08
CA THR A 180 9.73 17.48 13.98
C THR A 180 9.25 16.03 14.11
N MET A 181 10.15 15.09 14.42
CA MET A 181 9.78 13.69 14.59
C MET A 181 8.92 13.43 15.84
N LYS A 182 9.08 14.24 16.89
CA LYS A 182 8.25 14.13 18.11
C LYS A 182 6.84 14.69 17.88
N GLU A 183 6.71 15.71 17.03
CA GLU A 183 5.42 16.31 16.68
C GLU A 183 4.63 15.42 15.71
N LEU A 184 5.32 14.69 14.83
CA LEU A 184 4.73 13.73 13.90
C LEU A 184 4.22 12.47 14.63
#